data_4079f67771005f492ab14ec7f1abed47
#
_entry.id   4079f67771005f492ab14ec7f1abed47
#
_cell.length_a   1.000
_cell.length_b   1.000
_cell.length_c   1.000
_cell.angle_alpha   90.00
_cell.angle_beta   90.00
_cell.angle_gamma   90.00
#
_symmetry.space_group_name_H-M   'P 1'
#
loop_
_entity.id
_entity.type
_entity.pdbx_description
1 polymer ?
#
loop_
_entity_poly.entity_id
_entity_poly.type
_entity_poly.pdbx_seq_one_letter_code
_entity_poly.pdbx_strand_id
1 'polypeptide(L)'
;MPVDFYATPCANPVGNCTTYPLPCLTNIPNPQFGITDEDGADNTPARVDILNSAIWDLTVTNNSGVNVIFKAVDWCIPIFRTGTYKLSDEQRTQDQFSSNNIGLGGNWIKRCEGFLQFDNKIIFIEIKRKKKKPSEWIKDAREKFEETILSFKEHHPHLANQIIKPIIVSPKHTGLAPSEMVQKKILKEKIGVEFIRQNSITI
;
A
#
# COMPACT_ATOMS: atom_id res chain seq x y z
N MET A 1 2.86 20.16 -6.24
CA MET A 1 3.44 20.18 -4.88
C MET A 1 4.11 18.82 -4.66
N PRO A 2 5.26 18.76 -3.98
CA PRO A 2 5.87 17.49 -3.65
C PRO A 2 4.94 16.68 -2.74
N VAL A 3 4.85 15.37 -2.98
CA VAL A 3 4.08 14.46 -2.16
C VAL A 3 4.98 14.00 -1.01
N ASP A 4 4.57 14.28 0.23
CA ASP A 4 5.29 13.81 1.42
C ASP A 4 4.62 12.53 1.95
N PHE A 5 5.26 11.40 1.73
CA PHE A 5 4.79 10.10 2.22
C PHE A 5 4.87 9.96 3.75
N TYR A 6 5.59 10.84 4.44
CA TYR A 6 5.75 10.82 5.90
C TYR A 6 4.91 11.88 6.62
N ALA A 7 4.18 12.71 5.87
CA ALA A 7 3.34 13.73 6.48
C ALA A 7 2.34 13.14 7.48
N THR A 8 2.24 13.76 8.66
CA THR A 8 1.27 13.44 9.69
C THR A 8 0.90 14.70 10.49
N PRO A 9 -0.38 15.10 10.59
CA PRO A 9 -1.50 14.53 9.81
C PRO A 9 -1.28 14.70 8.31
N CYS A 10 -1.94 13.85 7.51
CA CYS A 10 -1.89 14.01 6.06
C CYS A 10 -2.47 15.38 5.69
N ALA A 11 -1.79 16.10 4.80
CA ALA A 11 -2.19 17.46 4.42
C ALA A 11 -3.61 17.52 3.82
N ASN A 12 -4.03 16.47 3.14
CA ASN A 12 -5.38 16.32 2.60
C ASN A 12 -5.79 14.85 2.72
N PRO A 13 -6.29 14.40 3.88
CA PRO A 13 -6.70 13.01 4.06
C PRO A 13 -7.84 12.67 3.11
N VAL A 14 -7.66 11.59 2.35
CA VAL A 14 -8.66 11.03 1.47
C VAL A 14 -9.35 9.92 2.24
N GLY A 15 -10.53 10.16 2.75
CA GLY A 15 -11.28 9.16 3.50
C GLY A 15 -11.39 9.43 4.99
N ASN A 16 -11.90 8.44 5.74
CA ASN A 16 -12.25 8.58 7.15
C ASN A 16 -11.06 8.34 8.11
N CYS A 17 -9.88 8.83 7.76
CA CYS A 17 -8.66 8.69 8.55
C CYS A 17 -8.80 9.19 10.00
N THR A 18 -9.67 10.18 10.23
CA THR A 18 -9.91 10.77 11.56
C THR A 18 -10.75 9.88 12.51
N THR A 19 -11.36 8.81 12.01
CA THR A 19 -12.22 7.94 12.82
C THR A 19 -11.45 6.83 13.55
N TYR A 20 -10.15 6.67 13.26
CA TYR A 20 -9.34 5.63 13.87
C TYR A 20 -8.53 6.13 15.07
N PRO A 21 -8.40 5.29 16.13
CA PRO A 21 -7.65 5.65 17.32
C PRO A 21 -6.13 5.72 17.09
N LEU A 22 -5.63 5.12 16.01
CA LEU A 22 -4.21 5.12 15.66
C LEU A 22 -3.94 5.96 14.42
N PRO A 23 -2.90 6.78 14.43
CA PRO A 23 -2.52 7.61 13.29
C PRO A 23 -2.07 6.77 12.11
N CYS A 24 -2.21 7.32 10.89
CA CYS A 24 -1.76 6.67 9.66
C CYS A 24 -0.22 6.57 9.53
N LEU A 25 0.52 7.23 10.41
CA LEU A 25 1.97 7.06 10.60
C LEU A 25 2.18 6.64 12.06
N THR A 26 2.66 5.43 12.28
CA THR A 26 2.78 4.83 13.60
C THR A 26 4.17 4.27 13.82
N ASN A 27 4.81 4.64 14.94
CA ASN A 27 6.01 3.99 15.45
C ASN A 27 5.60 2.78 16.29
N ILE A 28 6.16 1.61 16.00
CA ILE A 28 5.75 0.35 16.59
C ILE A 28 6.94 -0.28 17.31
N PRO A 29 7.00 -0.18 18.65
CA PRO A 29 8.04 -0.83 19.44
C PRO A 29 7.71 -2.29 19.76
N ASN A 30 6.52 -2.76 19.42
CA ASN A 30 6.02 -4.07 19.82
C ASN A 30 6.78 -5.21 19.14
N PRO A 31 7.08 -6.31 19.86
CA PRO A 31 7.74 -7.48 19.27
C PRO A 31 6.84 -8.22 18.27
N GLN A 32 5.52 -8.04 18.36
CA GLN A 32 4.57 -8.59 17.40
C GLN A 32 3.39 -7.63 17.21
N PHE A 33 2.95 -7.48 15.97
CA PHE A 33 1.79 -6.66 15.61
C PHE A 33 1.20 -7.13 14.28
N GLY A 34 0.01 -6.68 13.97
CA GLY A 34 -0.63 -6.92 12.69
C GLY A 34 -0.85 -5.65 11.88
N ILE A 35 -0.96 -5.82 10.58
CA ILE A 35 -1.51 -4.81 9.68
C ILE A 35 -2.83 -5.36 9.17
N THR A 36 -3.87 -4.56 9.26
CA THR A 36 -5.22 -4.92 8.82
C THR A 36 -5.81 -3.85 7.92
N ASP A 37 -6.56 -4.28 6.93
CA ASP A 37 -7.42 -3.45 6.10
C ASP A 37 -8.85 -3.93 6.32
N GLU A 38 -9.62 -3.21 7.11
CA GLU A 38 -11.04 -3.52 7.31
C GLU A 38 -11.76 -3.23 6.00
N ASP A 39 -12.29 -4.28 5.39
CA ASP A 39 -12.90 -4.31 4.05
C ASP A 39 -13.43 -2.96 3.58
N GLY A 40 -12.76 -2.41 2.61
CA GLY A 40 -12.90 -1.12 1.95
C GLY A 40 -14.28 -0.58 1.55
N ALA A 41 -15.35 -0.92 2.27
CA ALA A 41 -16.64 -0.26 2.13
C ALA A 41 -16.62 1.18 2.66
N ASP A 42 -15.72 1.48 3.59
CA ASP A 42 -15.73 2.74 4.35
C ASP A 42 -14.61 3.71 3.95
N ASN A 43 -13.88 3.43 2.87
CA ASN A 43 -12.79 4.29 2.38
C ASN A 43 -11.76 4.59 3.50
N THR A 44 -11.40 3.58 4.24
CA THR A 44 -10.52 3.69 5.39
C THR A 44 -9.12 3.18 5.05
N PRO A 45 -8.07 3.82 5.57
CA PRO A 45 -6.70 3.36 5.37
C PRO A 45 -6.43 2.08 6.15
N ALA A 46 -5.52 1.25 5.65
CA ALA A 46 -4.95 0.15 6.42
C ALA A 46 -4.30 0.68 7.72
N ARG A 47 -4.35 -0.11 8.78
CA ARG A 47 -3.89 0.28 10.11
C ARG A 47 -3.08 -0.81 10.81
N VAL A 48 -2.32 -0.39 11.80
CA VAL A 48 -1.66 -1.28 12.75
C VAL A 48 -2.64 -1.71 13.82
N ASP A 49 -2.61 -2.98 14.19
CA ASP A 49 -3.30 -3.52 15.35
C ASP A 49 -2.32 -4.33 16.19
N ILE A 50 -2.31 -4.11 17.50
CA ILE A 50 -1.44 -4.79 18.47
C ILE A 50 -2.21 -5.66 19.46
N LEU A 51 -3.54 -5.66 19.39
CA LEU A 51 -4.39 -6.24 20.42
C LEU A 51 -5.10 -7.52 19.97
N ASN A 52 -5.56 -7.57 18.72
CA ASN A 52 -6.43 -8.65 18.25
C ASN A 52 -5.87 -9.36 17.04
N SER A 53 -5.03 -10.38 17.26
CA SER A 53 -4.41 -11.14 16.18
C SER A 53 -5.38 -11.85 15.22
N ALA A 54 -6.66 -12.00 15.61
CA ALA A 54 -7.67 -12.63 14.76
C ALA A 54 -8.07 -11.77 13.55
N ILE A 55 -7.83 -10.46 13.61
CA ILE A 55 -8.15 -9.54 12.50
C ILE A 55 -6.95 -9.18 11.62
N TRP A 56 -5.75 -9.66 11.98
CA TRP A 56 -4.53 -9.32 11.24
C TRP A 56 -4.51 -9.98 9.86
N ASP A 57 -4.30 -9.19 8.83
CA ASP A 57 -4.03 -9.70 7.48
C ASP A 57 -2.57 -10.07 7.30
N LEU A 58 -1.68 -9.20 7.78
CA LEU A 58 -0.24 -9.43 7.82
C LEU A 58 0.22 -9.46 9.28
N THR A 59 0.83 -10.56 9.68
CA THR A 59 1.53 -10.65 10.96
C THR A 59 2.97 -10.20 10.81
N VAL A 60 3.43 -9.30 11.66
CA VAL A 60 4.81 -8.85 11.74
C VAL A 60 5.41 -9.27 13.08
N THR A 61 6.54 -10.01 13.02
CA THR A 61 7.31 -10.40 14.20
C THR A 61 8.63 -9.64 14.18
N ASN A 62 8.85 -8.77 15.17
CA ASN A 62 10.04 -7.95 15.31
C ASN A 62 10.98 -8.59 16.34
N ASN A 63 11.82 -9.54 15.88
CA ASN A 63 12.79 -10.24 16.74
C ASN A 63 14.04 -9.41 16.99
N SER A 64 14.33 -8.45 16.13
CA SER A 64 15.54 -7.60 16.24
C SER A 64 15.34 -6.45 17.21
N GLY A 65 14.10 -6.16 17.64
CA GLY A 65 13.78 -5.04 18.53
C GLY A 65 14.02 -3.66 17.93
N VAL A 66 14.13 -3.58 16.60
CA VAL A 66 14.29 -2.29 15.89
C VAL A 66 13.00 -1.49 15.92
N ASN A 67 13.13 -0.17 15.81
CA ASN A 67 11.96 0.67 15.63
C ASN A 67 11.37 0.46 14.23
N VAL A 68 10.08 0.09 14.18
CA VAL A 68 9.33 -0.12 12.94
C VAL A 68 8.34 1.01 12.77
N ILE A 69 8.36 1.64 11.60
CA ILE A 69 7.38 2.64 11.21
C ILE A 69 6.41 2.00 10.22
N PHE A 70 5.12 2.12 10.46
CA PHE A 70 4.08 1.88 9.47
C PHE A 70 3.49 3.19 8.98
N LYS A 71 3.34 3.32 7.67
CA LYS A 71 2.61 4.43 7.04
C LYS A 71 1.56 3.88 6.10
N ALA A 72 0.30 4.23 6.34
CA ALA A 72 -0.78 4.00 5.39
C ALA A 72 -0.65 4.96 4.20
N VAL A 73 -0.90 4.48 3.00
CA VAL A 73 -0.83 5.24 1.75
C VAL A 73 -2.20 5.36 1.10
N ASP A 74 -2.90 4.25 0.87
CA ASP A 74 -4.24 4.31 0.32
C ASP A 74 -5.18 5.06 1.29
N TRP A 75 -6.08 5.88 0.76
CA TRP A 75 -6.96 6.79 1.50
C TRP A 75 -6.28 7.84 2.38
N CYS A 76 -4.93 7.85 2.46
CA CYS A 76 -4.15 8.82 3.23
C CYS A 76 -3.43 9.85 2.37
N ILE A 77 -2.80 9.41 1.28
CA ILE A 77 -1.91 10.26 0.49
C ILE A 77 -2.52 10.48 -0.89
N PRO A 78 -2.85 11.73 -1.24
CA PRO A 78 -3.26 12.07 -2.60
C PRO A 78 -2.01 12.08 -3.50
N ILE A 79 -1.93 11.15 -4.42
CA ILE A 79 -0.86 11.08 -5.41
C ILE A 79 -1.50 11.28 -6.78
N PHE A 80 -1.05 12.32 -7.48
CA PHE A 80 -1.57 12.66 -8.80
C PHE A 80 -0.60 12.23 -9.89
N ARG A 81 -1.13 11.80 -11.03
CA ARG A 81 -0.31 11.57 -12.21
C ARG A 81 0.21 12.89 -12.74
N THR A 82 1.52 12.98 -12.91
CA THR A 82 2.17 14.09 -13.61
C THR A 82 2.10 13.82 -15.11
N GLY A 83 1.51 14.74 -15.88
CA GLY A 83 1.48 14.68 -17.34
C GLY A 83 0.07 14.72 -17.96
N THR A 84 0.00 14.85 -19.28
CA THR A 84 -1.23 14.91 -20.08
C THR A 84 -1.83 13.51 -20.30
N TYR A 85 -2.08 12.76 -19.23
CA TYR A 85 -2.75 11.48 -19.38
C TYR A 85 -4.26 11.73 -19.59
N LYS A 86 -4.71 11.46 -20.82
CA LYS A 86 -6.15 11.41 -21.11
C LYS A 86 -6.70 10.10 -20.57
N LEU A 87 -7.35 10.14 -19.41
CA LEU A 87 -8.15 9.02 -18.93
C LEU A 87 -9.31 8.76 -19.90
N SER A 88 -9.62 7.50 -20.17
CA SER A 88 -10.89 7.14 -20.78
C SER A 88 -12.05 7.58 -19.85
N ASP A 89 -13.24 7.81 -20.40
CA ASP A 89 -14.38 8.23 -19.60
C ASP A 89 -14.75 7.20 -18.51
N GLU A 90 -14.51 5.90 -18.76
CA GLU A 90 -14.66 4.84 -17.76
C GLU A 90 -13.63 4.96 -16.62
N GLN A 91 -12.38 5.27 -16.93
CA GLN A 91 -11.34 5.50 -15.93
C GLN A 91 -11.61 6.77 -15.10
N ARG A 92 -12.14 7.82 -15.72
CA ARG A 92 -12.58 9.03 -15.03
C ARG A 92 -13.71 8.75 -14.06
N THR A 93 -14.69 7.91 -14.44
CA THR A 93 -15.80 7.55 -13.59
C THR A 93 -15.37 6.72 -12.40
N GLN A 94 -14.46 5.74 -12.59
CA GLN A 94 -13.87 4.96 -11.49
C GLN A 94 -13.03 5.82 -10.55
N ASP A 95 -12.20 6.70 -11.09
CA ASP A 95 -11.38 7.61 -10.30
C ASP A 95 -12.24 8.67 -9.58
N GLN A 96 -13.35 9.13 -10.18
CA GLN A 96 -14.32 9.99 -9.51
C GLN A 96 -15.04 9.29 -8.34
N PHE A 97 -15.38 8.02 -8.46
CA PHE A 97 -15.94 7.24 -7.35
C PHE A 97 -14.94 6.99 -6.23
N SER A 98 -13.65 6.82 -6.57
CA SER A 98 -12.57 6.69 -5.58
C SER A 98 -12.19 8.03 -4.94
N SER A 99 -12.53 9.16 -5.56
CA SER A 99 -12.15 10.51 -5.17
C SER A 99 -13.32 11.38 -4.69
N ASN A 100 -14.46 10.78 -4.36
CA ASN A 100 -15.74 11.46 -4.10
C ASN A 100 -15.71 12.57 -3.05
N ASN A 101 -14.58 12.87 -2.43
CA ASN A 101 -14.53 13.88 -1.39
C ASN A 101 -13.66 15.10 -1.68
N ILE A 102 -12.99 15.22 -2.84
CA ILE A 102 -12.03 16.33 -2.95
C ILE A 102 -12.24 17.26 -4.15
N GLY A 103 -13.20 17.06 -5.02
CA GLY A 103 -13.43 18.01 -6.14
C GLY A 103 -12.24 18.18 -7.11
N LEU A 104 -11.23 17.33 -6.99
CA LEU A 104 -9.99 17.33 -7.76
C LEU A 104 -10.11 16.27 -8.84
N GLY A 105 -10.54 16.67 -10.02
CA GLY A 105 -10.83 15.76 -11.13
C GLY A 105 -9.73 14.73 -11.43
N GLY A 106 -10.06 13.48 -11.26
CA GLY A 106 -9.72 12.33 -12.09
C GLY A 106 -8.26 11.95 -12.38
N ASN A 107 -7.25 12.46 -11.67
CA ASN A 107 -5.83 12.18 -11.97
C ASN A 107 -5.07 11.42 -10.88
N TRP A 108 -5.78 10.63 -10.09
CA TRP A 108 -5.18 9.86 -9.01
C TRP A 108 -4.49 8.61 -9.55
N ILE A 109 -3.34 8.27 -8.98
CA ILE A 109 -2.71 6.98 -9.24
C ILE A 109 -3.35 5.88 -8.38
N LYS A 110 -3.19 4.64 -8.81
CA LYS A 110 -3.46 3.48 -7.95
C LYS A 110 -2.44 3.46 -6.81
N ARG A 111 -2.89 3.22 -5.58
CA ARG A 111 -2.05 3.20 -4.40
C ARG A 111 -2.14 1.86 -3.70
N CYS A 112 -1.00 1.37 -3.20
CA CYS A 112 -0.98 0.23 -2.29
C CYS A 112 -1.42 0.66 -0.88
N GLU A 113 -1.74 -0.28 0.00
CA GLU A 113 -2.26 0.00 1.33
C GLU A 113 -1.29 0.81 2.19
N GLY A 114 0.01 0.51 2.13
CA GLY A 114 0.99 1.23 2.93
C GLY A 114 2.40 0.70 2.79
N PHE A 115 3.29 1.14 3.68
CA PHE A 115 4.63 0.58 3.78
C PHE A 115 5.10 0.47 5.23
N LEU A 116 6.00 -0.49 5.46
CA LEU A 116 6.81 -0.60 6.66
C LEU A 116 8.20 -0.04 6.37
N GLN A 117 8.77 0.69 7.33
CA GLN A 117 10.16 1.08 7.33
C GLN A 117 10.83 0.65 8.64
N PHE A 118 11.99 0.02 8.54
CA PHE A 118 12.83 -0.38 9.67
C PHE A 118 14.28 -0.45 9.19
N ASP A 119 15.21 -0.05 10.04
CA ASP A 119 16.60 0.14 9.66
C ASP A 119 16.71 0.98 8.37
N ASN A 120 17.38 0.45 7.35
CA ASN A 120 17.46 1.04 6.02
C ASN A 120 16.62 0.24 5.00
N LYS A 121 15.48 -0.29 5.39
CA LYS A 121 14.61 -1.13 4.53
C LYS A 121 13.19 -0.58 4.49
N ILE A 122 12.59 -0.60 3.31
CA ILE A 122 11.21 -0.20 3.08
C ILE A 122 10.49 -1.34 2.36
N ILE A 123 9.36 -1.79 2.92
CA ILE A 123 8.51 -2.84 2.37
C ILE A 123 7.14 -2.24 2.08
N PHE A 124 6.77 -2.15 0.82
CA PHE A 124 5.41 -1.79 0.43
C PHE A 124 4.46 -2.97 0.57
N ILE A 125 3.22 -2.71 0.98
CA ILE A 125 2.22 -3.72 1.34
C ILE A 125 0.94 -3.47 0.56
N GLU A 126 0.39 -4.54 0.00
CA GLU A 126 -0.94 -4.56 -0.59
C GLU A 126 -1.74 -5.72 -0.01
N ILE A 127 -2.96 -5.46 0.47
CA ILE A 127 -3.83 -6.46 1.08
C ILE A 127 -4.96 -6.82 0.13
N LYS A 128 -5.18 -8.13 -0.09
CA LYS A 128 -6.21 -8.65 -1.00
C LYS A 128 -7.12 -9.65 -0.29
N ARG A 129 -8.24 -9.17 0.20
CA ARG A 129 -9.26 -9.99 0.88
C ARG A 129 -10.34 -10.54 -0.05
N LYS A 130 -10.66 -9.84 -1.15
CA LYS A 130 -11.77 -10.19 -2.05
C LYS A 130 -11.46 -11.40 -2.92
N LYS A 131 -12.44 -12.31 -3.06
CA LYS A 131 -12.38 -13.45 -3.98
C LYS A 131 -12.58 -12.96 -5.42
N LYS A 132 -11.53 -12.53 -6.09
CA LYS A 132 -11.48 -12.31 -7.54
C LYS A 132 -10.63 -13.41 -8.17
N LYS A 133 -10.67 -13.54 -9.51
CA LYS A 133 -9.74 -14.42 -10.23
C LYS A 133 -8.31 -14.04 -9.91
N PRO A 134 -7.41 -15.01 -9.61
CA PRO A 134 -6.02 -14.71 -9.24
C PRO A 134 -5.29 -13.80 -10.23
N SER A 135 -5.52 -13.97 -11.53
CA SER A 135 -4.91 -13.14 -12.58
C SER A 135 -5.30 -11.65 -12.47
N GLU A 136 -6.51 -11.35 -12.03
CA GLU A 136 -7.01 -9.98 -11.95
C GLU A 136 -6.45 -9.24 -10.72
N TRP A 137 -6.55 -9.85 -9.54
CA TRP A 137 -6.11 -9.16 -8.32
C TRP A 137 -4.57 -9.08 -8.19
N ILE A 138 -3.82 -10.06 -8.75
CA ILE A 138 -2.34 -9.98 -8.79
C ILE A 138 -1.91 -8.86 -9.73
N LYS A 139 -2.56 -8.74 -10.90
CA LYS A 139 -2.32 -7.63 -11.83
C LYS A 139 -2.62 -6.29 -11.15
N ASP A 140 -3.75 -6.16 -10.50
CA ASP A 140 -4.14 -4.94 -9.80
C ASP A 140 -3.15 -4.57 -8.67
N ALA A 141 -2.74 -5.53 -7.85
CA ALA A 141 -1.71 -5.33 -6.83
C ALA A 141 -0.37 -4.88 -7.43
N ARG A 142 0.05 -5.49 -8.55
CA ARG A 142 1.25 -5.10 -9.25
C ARG A 142 1.16 -3.65 -9.75
N GLU A 143 0.02 -3.24 -10.30
CA GLU A 143 -0.21 -1.86 -10.77
C GLU A 143 -0.17 -0.86 -9.61
N LYS A 144 -0.78 -1.18 -8.49
CA LYS A 144 -0.72 -0.37 -7.27
C LYS A 144 0.73 -0.19 -6.78
N PHE A 145 1.53 -1.27 -6.74
CA PHE A 145 2.95 -1.17 -6.38
C PHE A 145 3.74 -0.32 -7.38
N GLU A 146 3.54 -0.56 -8.66
CA GLU A 146 4.24 0.19 -9.71
C GLU A 146 4.02 1.70 -9.54
N GLU A 147 2.77 2.14 -9.48
CA GLU A 147 2.43 3.55 -9.40
C GLU A 147 2.87 4.17 -8.07
N THR A 148 2.65 3.47 -6.94
CA THR A 148 3.04 3.97 -5.62
C THR A 148 4.56 4.09 -5.48
N ILE A 149 5.31 3.05 -5.90
CA ILE A 149 6.77 3.01 -5.71
C ILE A 149 7.47 4.00 -6.65
N LEU A 150 6.99 4.17 -7.89
CA LEU A 150 7.53 5.19 -8.78
C LEU A 150 7.35 6.59 -8.18
N SER A 151 6.15 6.89 -7.69
CA SER A 151 5.89 8.18 -7.02
C SER A 151 6.75 8.35 -5.76
N PHE A 152 6.91 7.29 -4.96
CA PHE A 152 7.78 7.35 -3.78
C PHE A 152 9.24 7.64 -4.15
N LYS A 153 9.78 6.98 -5.16
CA LYS A 153 11.15 7.21 -5.65
C LYS A 153 11.36 8.62 -6.18
N GLU A 154 10.35 9.17 -6.86
CA GLU A 154 10.38 10.55 -7.36
C GLU A 154 10.46 11.58 -6.22
N HIS A 155 9.68 11.39 -5.16
CA HIS A 155 9.58 12.35 -4.07
C HIS A 155 10.60 12.12 -2.94
N HIS A 156 11.10 10.88 -2.82
CA HIS A 156 12.11 10.48 -1.82
C HIS A 156 13.29 9.73 -2.47
N PRO A 157 14.04 10.37 -3.41
CA PRO A 157 15.09 9.68 -4.17
C PRO A 157 16.21 9.12 -3.29
N HIS A 158 16.48 9.75 -2.14
CA HIS A 158 17.48 9.29 -1.18
C HIS A 158 17.10 7.98 -0.47
N LEU A 159 15.82 7.59 -0.48
CA LEU A 159 15.31 6.34 0.08
C LEU A 159 15.07 5.25 -0.97
N ALA A 160 15.25 5.56 -2.26
CA ALA A 160 14.91 4.66 -3.36
C ALA A 160 15.62 3.30 -3.28
N ASN A 161 16.87 3.29 -2.81
CA ASN A 161 17.68 2.07 -2.66
C ASN A 161 17.33 1.23 -1.41
N GLN A 162 16.50 1.76 -0.51
CA GLN A 162 16.04 1.05 0.69
C GLN A 162 14.82 0.17 0.39
N ILE A 163 14.19 0.33 -0.77
CA ILE A 163 13.02 -0.45 -1.16
C ILE A 163 13.44 -1.87 -1.45
N ILE A 164 12.92 -2.79 -0.64
CA ILE A 164 13.09 -4.23 -0.82
C ILE A 164 11.82 -4.85 -1.41
N LYS A 165 11.67 -6.16 -1.39
CA LYS A 165 10.55 -6.87 -2.02
C LYS A 165 9.20 -6.43 -1.47
N PRO A 166 8.31 -5.80 -2.27
CA PRO A 166 6.93 -5.53 -1.87
C PRO A 166 6.16 -6.81 -1.53
N ILE A 167 5.19 -6.71 -0.64
CA ILE A 167 4.44 -7.87 -0.15
C ILE A 167 2.97 -7.77 -0.56
N ILE A 168 2.48 -8.79 -1.28
CA ILE A 168 1.05 -9.01 -1.42
C ILE A 168 0.59 -9.92 -0.28
N VAL A 169 -0.30 -9.41 0.53
CA VAL A 169 -0.97 -10.13 1.61
C VAL A 169 -2.29 -10.66 1.09
N SER A 170 -2.48 -11.97 1.13
CA SER A 170 -3.70 -12.61 0.60
C SER A 170 -4.15 -13.79 1.46
N PRO A 171 -4.73 -13.54 2.65
CA PRO A 171 -5.04 -14.58 3.62
C PRO A 171 -6.02 -15.65 3.10
N LYS A 172 -6.84 -15.31 2.09
CA LYS A 172 -7.83 -16.21 1.50
C LYS A 172 -7.34 -16.96 0.24
N HIS A 173 -6.10 -16.71 -0.21
CA HIS A 173 -5.57 -17.27 -1.45
C HIS A 173 -4.22 -17.96 -1.22
N THR A 174 -4.23 -19.27 -1.08
CA THR A 174 -3.03 -20.09 -0.79
C THR A 174 -2.38 -20.72 -2.03
N GLY A 175 -3.09 -20.81 -3.15
CA GLY A 175 -2.59 -21.45 -4.37
C GLY A 175 -1.63 -20.58 -5.18
N LEU A 176 -0.69 -21.23 -5.89
CA LEU A 176 0.14 -20.55 -6.90
C LEU A 176 -0.71 -20.20 -8.12
N ALA A 177 -0.54 -18.97 -8.62
CA ALA A 177 -1.19 -18.53 -9.85
C ALA A 177 -0.13 -18.45 -10.97
N PRO A 178 -0.34 -19.09 -12.13
CA PRO A 178 0.60 -19.00 -13.26
C PRO A 178 0.90 -17.55 -13.69
N SER A 179 -0.09 -16.66 -13.55
CA SER A 179 0.05 -15.24 -13.83
C SER A 179 1.00 -14.51 -12.87
N GLU A 180 1.30 -15.07 -11.69
CA GLU A 180 2.14 -14.42 -10.68
C GLU A 180 3.56 -14.19 -11.18
N MET A 181 4.16 -15.19 -11.84
CA MET A 181 5.52 -15.07 -12.40
C MET A 181 5.60 -13.95 -13.45
N VAL A 182 4.59 -13.86 -14.30
CA VAL A 182 4.52 -12.81 -15.34
C VAL A 182 4.44 -11.42 -14.69
N GLN A 183 3.59 -11.25 -13.68
CA GLN A 183 3.44 -9.97 -13.01
C GLN A 183 4.70 -9.58 -12.20
N LYS A 184 5.40 -10.54 -11.60
CA LYS A 184 6.71 -10.32 -10.94
C LYS A 184 7.75 -9.79 -11.93
N LYS A 185 7.85 -10.44 -13.10
CA LYS A 185 8.78 -10.02 -14.16
C LYS A 185 8.48 -8.58 -14.61
N ILE A 186 7.22 -8.27 -14.90
CA ILE A 186 6.80 -6.92 -15.30
C ILE A 186 7.19 -5.88 -14.25
N LEU A 187 6.92 -6.16 -12.96
CA LEU A 187 7.26 -5.22 -11.89
C LEU A 187 8.77 -5.00 -11.81
N LYS A 188 9.56 -6.08 -11.88
CA LYS A 188 11.02 -6.00 -11.86
C LYS A 188 11.59 -5.17 -12.99
N GLU A 189 11.07 -5.34 -14.21
CA GLU A 189 11.49 -4.56 -15.38
C GLU A 189 11.19 -3.06 -15.22
N LYS A 190 10.08 -2.71 -14.57
CA LYS A 190 9.62 -1.33 -14.42
C LYS A 190 10.24 -0.57 -13.24
N ILE A 191 10.37 -1.23 -12.10
CA ILE A 191 10.78 -0.57 -10.86
C ILE A 191 12.01 -1.20 -10.20
N GLY A 192 12.55 -2.29 -10.73
CA GLY A 192 13.78 -2.93 -10.26
C GLY A 192 13.58 -3.95 -9.12
N VAL A 193 12.36 -4.14 -8.61
CA VAL A 193 12.07 -5.10 -7.53
C VAL A 193 10.92 -6.03 -7.89
N GLU A 194 10.95 -7.24 -7.31
CA GLU A 194 9.86 -8.22 -7.44
C GLU A 194 9.03 -8.23 -6.17
N PHE A 195 7.72 -8.43 -6.28
CA PHE A 195 6.90 -8.68 -5.11
C PHE A 195 6.99 -10.14 -4.65
N ILE A 196 6.71 -10.36 -3.38
CA ILE A 196 6.46 -11.70 -2.82
C ILE A 196 5.03 -11.76 -2.29
N ARG A 197 4.51 -12.98 -2.11
CA ARG A 197 3.20 -13.20 -1.51
C ARG A 197 3.34 -13.96 -0.21
N GLN A 198 2.96 -13.34 0.89
CA GLN A 198 3.04 -13.92 2.23
C GLN A 198 2.14 -13.16 3.20
N ASN A 199 1.73 -13.83 4.29
CA ASN A 199 0.87 -13.24 5.32
C ASN A 199 1.60 -13.06 6.66
N SER A 200 2.90 -13.30 6.69
CA SER A 200 3.76 -13.06 7.86
C SER A 200 5.16 -12.66 7.43
N ILE A 201 5.79 -11.78 8.20
CA ILE A 201 7.19 -11.38 8.04
C ILE A 201 7.89 -11.39 9.40
N THR A 202 9.19 -11.64 9.36
CA THR A 202 10.07 -11.48 10.52
C THR A 202 11.12 -10.42 10.22
N ILE A 203 11.31 -9.49 11.14
CA ILE A 203 12.24 -8.36 11.09
C ILE A 203 13.35 -8.59 12.11
#